data_3aafcdcd2611195d1a6fa4d8c34d9633
#
_entry.id   3aafcdcd2611195d1a6fa4d8c34d9633
#
_cell.length_a   1.000
_cell.length_b   1.000
_cell.length_c   1.000
_cell.angle_alpha   90.00
_cell.angle_beta   90.00
_cell.angle_gamma   90.00
#
_symmetry.space_group_name_H-M   'P 1'
#
loop_
_entity.id
_entity.type
_entity.pdbx_description
1 polymer ?
#
loop_
_entity_poly.entity_id
_entity_poly.type
_entity_poly.pdbx_seq_one_letter_code
_entity_poly.pdbx_strand_id
1 'polypeptide(L)'
;MEIPLIQPKNRREQMKIYRAKSGFFKGLNPMMTIISMMVITVFVLFGGLMTETAFQTFEALKSSIIFGLNWYYIATVAFFLFFVLWLLFSRYGNIRLGDDDERPEFGYFSWFAMLFSAGMGIGLVFWSIAEPIYHFQANPFISEALSPEAAEIAMRITLLHWGLHPWAIYVIVGLSLAYFAYRKKLPLATRSALYPLIGDKIYGPIGHTVDILAVFGTVFGLATSLGLGVQQMDAGLAHLFSYESYAVAEAAAKQTHIDEQCIQLTNEAEKMACAKEYPKPSPISLVAIIVIVTLIATASVVSGIGRGVRILSIINLGLSIMLLIFFLLWGPTRYLLNSLVQNTGDYLAAVIPLSLWTDTYKDTGWQSGWTTFYWAWWIAWSPFVGIFIARISRGRTIREFILGVLLIPTALAIVWLTFFGGTALHIELFHTVTNEAGEVVAAIGQAGIVEAVKNDVTLALYTTFEKMDVGIISTFASGIATILVATYFITSSDSATLVVCTILSIGHEEPPIFHRVFWGIGEGAVAGVLLIMGGLQALQTASITAALPFSFIILVMVYGLMKALREEKMVING
;
A
#
# COMPACT_ATOMS: atom_id res chain seq x y z
N MET A 1 6.55 -2.48 42.03
CA MET A 1 5.40 -1.56 42.10
C MET A 1 4.34 -2.13 41.18
N GLU A 2 3.41 -2.91 41.72
CA GLU A 2 2.31 -3.49 40.93
C GLU A 2 1.38 -2.36 40.53
N ILE A 3 1.24 -2.12 39.21
CA ILE A 3 0.26 -1.18 38.67
C ILE A 3 -1.11 -1.82 38.89
N PRO A 4 -2.01 -1.24 39.67
CA PRO A 4 -3.33 -1.82 39.94
C PRO A 4 -4.08 -1.94 38.59
N LEU A 5 -4.47 -3.17 38.27
CA LEU A 5 -5.33 -3.46 37.11
C LEU A 5 -6.70 -2.80 37.37
N ILE A 6 -6.98 -1.70 36.68
CA ILE A 6 -8.26 -1.02 36.72
C ILE A 6 -9.34 -1.99 36.26
N GLN A 7 -10.39 -2.14 37.06
CA GLN A 7 -11.51 -3.04 36.78
C GLN A 7 -12.22 -2.68 35.47
N PRO A 8 -12.69 -3.64 34.65
CA PRO A 8 -13.27 -3.40 33.34
C PRO A 8 -14.39 -2.34 33.26
N LYS A 9 -15.18 -2.20 34.32
CA LYS A 9 -16.23 -1.18 34.40
C LYS A 9 -15.67 0.25 34.37
N ASN A 10 -14.59 0.52 35.08
CA ASN A 10 -13.97 1.84 35.11
C ASN A 10 -13.31 2.26 33.80
N ARG A 11 -12.77 1.32 33.03
CA ARG A 11 -12.13 1.63 31.72
C ARG A 11 -13.14 2.07 30.67
N ARG A 12 -14.30 1.42 30.57
CA ARG A 12 -15.37 1.84 29.64
C ARG A 12 -15.99 3.18 30.05
N GLU A 13 -16.06 3.48 31.34
CA GLU A 13 -16.52 4.78 31.83
C GLU A 13 -15.49 5.88 31.60
N GLN A 14 -14.20 5.62 31.79
CA GLN A 14 -13.13 6.56 31.45
C GLN A 14 -13.12 6.87 29.93
N MET A 15 -13.34 5.90 29.05
CA MET A 15 -13.45 6.15 27.60
C MET A 15 -14.60 7.10 27.25
N LYS A 16 -15.71 7.06 27.99
CA LYS A 16 -16.84 8.00 27.80
C LYS A 16 -16.49 9.44 28.14
N ILE A 17 -15.51 9.67 29.03
CA ILE A 17 -15.06 11.00 29.45
C ILE A 17 -14.32 11.73 28.34
N TYR A 18 -13.59 11.00 27.49
CA TYR A 18 -12.77 11.57 26.41
C TYR A 18 -13.50 11.75 25.07
N ARG A 19 -14.80 11.42 25.00
CA ARG A 19 -15.66 11.61 23.82
C ARG A 19 -16.73 12.65 24.10
N ALA A 20 -17.03 13.47 23.10
CA ALA A 20 -18.15 14.42 23.20
C ALA A 20 -19.48 13.64 23.31
N LYS A 21 -20.33 14.07 24.24
CA LYS A 21 -21.65 13.45 24.49
C LYS A 21 -22.74 13.95 23.56
N SER A 22 -22.55 15.13 22.96
CA SER A 22 -23.54 15.82 22.13
C SER A 22 -22.85 16.76 21.13
N GLY A 23 -23.61 17.32 20.19
CA GLY A 23 -23.14 18.30 19.21
C GLY A 23 -22.38 17.65 18.06
N PHE A 24 -21.67 18.48 17.31
CA PHE A 24 -20.92 18.12 16.09
C PHE A 24 -19.92 16.96 16.30
N PHE A 25 -19.24 16.93 17.45
CA PHE A 25 -18.24 15.91 17.78
C PHE A 25 -18.80 14.70 18.56
N LYS A 26 -20.14 14.52 18.61
CA LYS A 26 -20.74 13.41 19.36
C LYS A 26 -20.07 12.07 19.02
N GLY A 27 -19.59 11.37 20.04
CA GLY A 27 -18.91 10.07 19.90
C GLY A 27 -17.41 10.13 19.54
N LEU A 28 -16.88 11.30 19.20
CA LEU A 28 -15.48 11.52 18.83
C LEU A 28 -14.73 12.30 19.93
N ASN A 29 -13.40 12.24 19.87
CA ASN A 29 -12.56 13.13 20.68
C ASN A 29 -12.42 14.48 19.96
N PRO A 30 -12.93 15.59 20.52
CA PRO A 30 -12.95 16.88 19.82
C PRO A 30 -11.55 17.39 19.46
N MET A 31 -10.59 17.29 20.39
CA MET A 31 -9.22 17.80 20.18
C MET A 31 -8.52 17.07 19.03
N MET A 32 -8.54 15.74 19.05
CA MET A 32 -7.93 14.95 17.97
C MET A 32 -8.59 15.23 16.63
N THR A 33 -9.93 15.28 16.60
CA THR A 33 -10.69 15.51 15.38
C THR A 33 -10.40 16.90 14.80
N ILE A 34 -10.42 17.97 15.61
CA ILE A 34 -10.13 19.33 15.17
C ILE A 34 -8.71 19.43 14.60
N ILE A 35 -7.71 18.90 15.33
CA ILE A 35 -6.31 18.97 14.87
C ILE A 35 -6.15 18.21 13.54
N SER A 36 -6.70 17.00 13.45
CA SER A 36 -6.58 16.20 12.22
C SER A 36 -7.30 16.86 11.05
N MET A 37 -8.53 17.36 11.24
CA MET A 37 -9.27 18.11 10.20
C MET A 37 -8.52 19.36 9.76
N MET A 38 -7.99 20.14 10.71
CA MET A 38 -7.23 21.36 10.41
C MET A 38 -5.97 21.06 9.58
N VAL A 39 -5.19 20.07 9.98
CA VAL A 39 -3.92 19.73 9.26
C VAL A 39 -4.23 19.23 7.85
N ILE A 40 -5.21 18.35 7.67
CA ILE A 40 -5.61 17.88 6.34
C ILE A 40 -6.14 19.03 5.47
N THR A 41 -6.97 19.91 6.04
CA THR A 41 -7.48 21.08 5.31
C THR A 41 -6.34 22.02 4.91
N VAL A 42 -5.42 22.33 5.81
CA VAL A 42 -4.23 23.16 5.52
C VAL A 42 -3.36 22.50 4.44
N PHE A 43 -3.15 21.19 4.51
CA PHE A 43 -2.41 20.45 3.48
C PHE A 43 -3.07 20.57 2.10
N VAL A 44 -4.39 20.34 2.01
CA VAL A 44 -5.14 20.42 0.75
C VAL A 44 -5.11 21.84 0.20
N LEU A 45 -5.31 22.86 1.04
CA LEU A 45 -5.24 24.26 0.61
C LEU A 45 -3.82 24.67 0.19
N PHE A 46 -2.80 24.28 0.94
CA PHE A 46 -1.40 24.58 0.60
C PHE A 46 -1.00 23.92 -0.73
N GLY A 47 -1.29 22.63 -0.89
CA GLY A 47 -0.97 21.89 -2.11
C GLY A 47 -1.79 22.35 -3.33
N GLY A 48 -3.07 22.72 -3.13
CA GLY A 48 -3.95 23.17 -4.22
C GLY A 48 -3.71 24.61 -4.66
N LEU A 49 -3.39 25.53 -3.73
CA LEU A 49 -3.20 26.95 -4.01
C LEU A 49 -1.74 27.33 -4.32
N MET A 50 -0.78 26.61 -3.76
CA MET A 50 0.65 26.85 -3.89
C MET A 50 1.39 25.59 -4.36
N THR A 51 0.86 24.98 -5.42
CA THR A 51 1.21 23.62 -5.90
C THR A 51 2.72 23.42 -6.05
N GLU A 52 3.41 24.33 -6.74
CA GLU A 52 4.86 24.21 -6.98
C GLU A 52 5.65 24.36 -5.68
N THR A 53 5.34 25.36 -4.85
CA THR A 53 6.03 25.57 -3.56
C THR A 53 5.79 24.40 -2.63
N ALA A 54 4.58 23.84 -2.61
CA ALA A 54 4.24 22.67 -1.81
C ALA A 54 5.04 21.45 -2.28
N PHE A 55 5.09 21.19 -3.59
CA PHE A 55 5.86 20.10 -4.16
C PHE A 55 7.35 20.19 -3.80
N GLN A 56 7.98 21.36 -4.03
CA GLN A 56 9.39 21.58 -3.70
C GLN A 56 9.67 21.42 -2.20
N THR A 57 8.76 21.91 -1.34
CA THR A 57 8.90 21.77 0.12
C THR A 57 8.89 20.29 0.53
N PHE A 58 7.95 19.50 0.01
CA PHE A 58 7.86 18.07 0.33
C PHE A 58 9.01 17.26 -0.28
N GLU A 59 9.46 17.59 -1.48
CA GLU A 59 10.64 16.96 -2.10
C GLU A 59 11.92 17.24 -1.31
N ALA A 60 12.13 18.48 -0.84
CA ALA A 60 13.25 18.81 0.02
C ALA A 60 13.21 18.02 1.35
N LEU A 61 12.02 17.89 1.94
CA LEU A 61 11.83 17.11 3.16
C LEU A 61 12.10 15.62 2.92
N LYS A 62 11.58 15.03 1.85
CA LYS A 62 11.86 13.63 1.44
C LYS A 62 13.36 13.43 1.24
N SER A 63 14.02 14.31 0.49
CA SER A 63 15.44 14.20 0.21
C SER A 63 16.27 14.23 1.50
N SER A 64 15.92 15.09 2.46
CA SER A 64 16.57 15.15 3.78
C SER A 64 16.35 13.85 4.59
N ILE A 65 15.14 13.30 4.56
CA ILE A 65 14.82 12.03 5.22
C ILE A 65 15.62 10.89 4.60
N ILE A 66 15.64 10.77 3.28
CA ILE A 66 16.35 9.72 2.56
C ILE A 66 17.85 9.82 2.81
N PHE A 67 18.43 11.02 2.68
CA PHE A 67 19.86 11.23 2.91
C PHE A 67 20.31 10.75 4.31
N GLY A 68 19.53 11.06 5.35
CA GLY A 68 19.91 10.70 6.72
C GLY A 68 19.43 9.32 7.17
N LEU A 69 18.30 8.84 6.67
CA LEU A 69 17.53 7.75 7.28
C LEU A 69 17.16 6.62 6.31
N ASN A 70 17.74 6.56 5.10
CA ASN A 70 17.48 5.44 4.17
C ASN A 70 17.80 4.09 4.83
N TRP A 71 18.98 3.96 5.43
CA TRP A 71 19.40 2.77 6.17
C TRP A 71 18.45 2.41 7.31
N TYR A 72 17.84 3.41 7.94
CA TYR A 72 16.91 3.21 9.05
C TYR A 72 15.63 2.50 8.59
N TYR A 73 15.06 2.88 7.44
CA TYR A 73 13.89 2.18 6.88
C TYR A 73 14.21 0.71 6.61
N ILE A 74 15.36 0.44 5.98
CA ILE A 74 15.79 -0.92 5.66
C ILE A 74 15.98 -1.75 6.93
N ALA A 75 16.76 -1.24 7.88
CA ALA A 75 17.03 -1.93 9.14
C ALA A 75 15.75 -2.16 9.97
N THR A 76 14.86 -1.17 10.00
CA THR A 76 13.60 -1.26 10.75
C THR A 76 12.67 -2.32 10.18
N VAL A 77 12.49 -2.38 8.88
CA VAL A 77 11.59 -3.37 8.26
C VAL A 77 12.19 -4.77 8.29
N ALA A 78 13.51 -4.90 8.12
CA ALA A 78 14.21 -6.17 8.36
C ALA A 78 14.03 -6.65 9.81
N PHE A 79 14.20 -5.76 10.78
CA PHE A 79 13.95 -6.06 12.19
C PHE A 79 12.50 -6.53 12.42
N PHE A 80 11.52 -5.91 11.79
CA PHE A 80 10.12 -6.31 11.91
C PHE A 80 9.90 -7.74 11.41
N LEU A 81 10.46 -8.10 10.26
CA LEU A 81 10.36 -9.45 9.72
C LEU A 81 11.00 -10.47 10.68
N PHE A 82 12.24 -10.22 11.12
CA PHE A 82 12.94 -11.16 12.03
C PHE A 82 12.23 -11.26 13.39
N PHE A 83 11.70 -10.18 13.92
CA PHE A 83 10.92 -10.18 15.16
C PHE A 83 9.64 -11.02 15.03
N VAL A 84 8.91 -10.87 13.93
CA VAL A 84 7.68 -11.64 13.67
C VAL A 84 8.00 -13.14 13.54
N LEU A 85 9.06 -13.48 12.81
CA LEU A 85 9.50 -14.88 12.68
C LEU A 85 9.95 -15.46 14.03
N TRP A 86 10.70 -14.69 14.82
CA TRP A 86 11.06 -15.11 16.17
C TRP A 86 9.82 -15.32 17.05
N LEU A 87 8.84 -14.41 17.00
CA LEU A 87 7.63 -14.51 17.79
C LEU A 87 6.78 -15.72 17.40
N LEU A 88 6.73 -16.07 16.11
CA LEU A 88 6.05 -17.25 15.58
C LEU A 88 6.53 -18.55 16.24
N PHE A 89 7.85 -18.70 16.39
CA PHE A 89 8.45 -19.90 16.98
C PHE A 89 8.60 -19.82 18.50
N SER A 90 8.31 -18.66 19.10
CA SER A 90 8.42 -18.47 20.53
C SER A 90 7.29 -19.16 21.30
N ARG A 91 7.50 -19.29 22.62
CA ARG A 91 6.46 -19.74 23.56
C ARG A 91 5.22 -18.84 23.60
N TYR A 92 5.35 -17.58 23.21
CA TYR A 92 4.25 -16.63 23.20
C TYR A 92 3.22 -16.90 22.09
N GLY A 93 3.58 -17.70 21.10
CA GLY A 93 2.70 -18.07 19.98
C GLY A 93 1.39 -18.74 20.41
N ASN A 94 1.32 -19.34 21.58
CA ASN A 94 0.12 -20.01 22.09
C ASN A 94 -0.84 -19.08 22.83
N ILE A 95 -0.44 -17.83 23.13
CA ILE A 95 -1.30 -16.84 23.78
C ILE A 95 -2.43 -16.45 22.84
N ARG A 96 -3.66 -16.40 23.37
CA ARG A 96 -4.88 -16.10 22.62
C ARG A 96 -5.17 -14.59 22.61
N LEU A 97 -5.61 -14.10 21.48
CA LEU A 97 -6.06 -12.71 21.28
C LEU A 97 -7.51 -12.56 21.78
N GLY A 98 -7.68 -12.64 23.08
CA GLY A 98 -8.94 -12.68 23.80
C GLY A 98 -8.78 -13.38 25.13
N ASP A 99 -9.87 -13.85 25.71
CA ASP A 99 -9.86 -14.69 26.90
C ASP A 99 -9.35 -16.10 26.56
N ASP A 100 -8.85 -16.87 27.52
CA ASP A 100 -8.17 -18.15 27.23
C ASP A 100 -9.09 -19.21 26.61
N ASP A 101 -10.38 -19.15 26.87
CA ASP A 101 -11.43 -20.01 26.34
C ASP A 101 -12.15 -19.42 25.11
N GLU A 102 -11.83 -18.19 24.72
CA GLU A 102 -12.47 -17.49 23.62
C GLU A 102 -12.15 -18.17 22.28
N ARG A 103 -13.19 -18.48 21.50
CA ARG A 103 -13.04 -19.08 20.16
C ARG A 103 -12.95 -18.00 19.09
N PRO A 104 -12.28 -18.28 17.96
CA PRO A 104 -12.25 -17.37 16.82
C PRO A 104 -13.66 -17.05 16.33
N GLU A 105 -13.92 -15.76 16.09
CA GLU A 105 -15.21 -15.26 15.58
C GLU A 105 -15.49 -15.76 14.16
N PHE A 106 -14.45 -15.89 13.33
CA PHE A 106 -14.53 -16.34 11.95
C PHE A 106 -13.81 -17.68 11.75
N GLY A 107 -14.38 -18.59 10.96
CA GLY A 107 -13.70 -19.80 10.50
C GLY A 107 -12.52 -19.46 9.58
N TYR A 108 -11.61 -20.42 9.36
CA TYR A 108 -10.39 -20.20 8.56
C TYR A 108 -10.69 -19.68 7.14
N PHE A 109 -11.66 -20.28 6.45
CA PHE A 109 -11.98 -19.87 5.08
C PHE A 109 -12.44 -18.40 5.00
N SER A 110 -13.36 -17.98 5.86
CA SER A 110 -13.84 -16.59 5.90
C SER A 110 -12.72 -15.63 6.32
N TRP A 111 -11.89 -16.02 7.28
CA TRP A 111 -10.77 -15.21 7.73
C TRP A 111 -9.73 -15.03 6.64
N PHE A 112 -9.36 -16.10 5.91
CA PHE A 112 -8.43 -16.02 4.78
C PHE A 112 -8.99 -15.19 3.62
N ALA A 113 -10.29 -15.30 3.33
CA ALA A 113 -10.95 -14.47 2.33
C ALA A 113 -10.90 -12.97 2.70
N MET A 114 -11.07 -12.63 3.99
CA MET A 114 -10.94 -11.26 4.47
C MET A 114 -9.49 -10.77 4.44
N LEU A 115 -8.51 -11.62 4.78
CA LEU A 115 -7.08 -11.31 4.62
C LEU A 115 -6.70 -11.10 3.15
N PHE A 116 -7.25 -11.91 2.24
CA PHE A 116 -7.11 -11.71 0.80
C PHE A 116 -7.60 -10.32 0.39
N SER A 117 -8.82 -9.96 0.80
CA SER A 117 -9.40 -8.65 0.47
C SER A 117 -8.58 -7.47 1.03
N ALA A 118 -7.89 -7.66 2.17
CA ALA A 118 -6.99 -6.67 2.73
C ALA A 118 -5.65 -6.55 1.97
N GLY A 119 -5.21 -7.68 1.38
CA GLY A 119 -3.92 -7.76 0.67
C GLY A 119 -3.99 -7.40 -0.80
N MET A 120 -5.17 -7.57 -1.40
CA MET A 120 -5.40 -7.27 -2.81
C MET A 120 -6.00 -5.88 -2.94
N GLY A 121 -5.32 -5.02 -3.64
CA GLY A 121 -5.75 -3.63 -3.80
C GLY A 121 -5.19 -2.99 -5.06
N ILE A 122 -5.45 -1.70 -5.21
CA ILE A 122 -5.04 -0.87 -6.34
C ILE A 122 -3.54 -1.02 -6.63
N GLY A 123 -2.71 -0.90 -5.58
CA GLY A 123 -1.26 -0.95 -5.74
C GLY A 123 -0.77 -2.24 -6.39
N LEU A 124 -1.34 -3.39 -6.00
CA LEU A 124 -0.97 -4.67 -6.60
C LEU A 124 -1.34 -4.75 -8.08
N VAL A 125 -2.52 -4.25 -8.47
CA VAL A 125 -2.90 -4.19 -9.91
C VAL A 125 -1.98 -3.26 -10.68
N PHE A 126 -1.69 -2.09 -10.13
CA PHE A 126 -0.86 -1.05 -10.74
C PHE A 126 0.57 -1.53 -11.00
N TRP A 127 1.21 -2.15 -10.00
CA TRP A 127 2.61 -2.53 -10.05
C TRP A 127 2.86 -3.95 -10.58
N SER A 128 1.82 -4.77 -10.75
CA SER A 128 1.97 -6.19 -11.07
C SER A 128 2.75 -6.48 -12.36
N ILE A 129 2.73 -5.57 -13.31
CA ILE A 129 3.46 -5.65 -14.58
C ILE A 129 4.53 -4.55 -14.65
N ALA A 130 4.17 -3.34 -14.23
CA ALA A 130 5.05 -2.19 -14.33
C ALA A 130 6.38 -2.39 -13.58
N GLU A 131 6.33 -2.91 -12.36
CA GLU A 131 7.54 -3.12 -11.55
C GLU A 131 8.47 -4.21 -12.11
N PRO A 132 8.01 -5.45 -12.44
CA PRO A 132 8.87 -6.44 -13.08
C PRO A 132 9.49 -5.93 -14.38
N ILE A 133 8.73 -5.25 -15.24
CA ILE A 133 9.25 -4.70 -16.50
C ILE A 133 10.25 -3.57 -16.25
N TYR A 134 10.02 -2.72 -15.25
CA TYR A 134 10.99 -1.69 -14.88
C TYR A 134 12.32 -2.29 -14.42
N HIS A 135 12.27 -3.30 -13.54
CA HIS A 135 13.46 -3.97 -13.04
C HIS A 135 14.13 -4.85 -14.09
N PHE A 136 13.41 -5.34 -15.09
CA PHE A 136 13.95 -6.02 -16.24
C PHE A 136 14.82 -5.10 -17.11
N GLN A 137 14.50 -3.80 -17.13
CA GLN A 137 15.27 -2.79 -17.85
C GLN A 137 16.48 -2.29 -17.07
N ALA A 138 16.33 -2.07 -15.76
CA ALA A 138 17.39 -1.48 -14.94
C ALA A 138 17.20 -1.81 -13.46
N ASN A 139 18.22 -2.38 -12.84
CA ASN A 139 18.34 -2.54 -11.39
C ASN A 139 19.82 -2.73 -11.01
N PRO A 140 20.22 -2.51 -9.74
CA PRO A 140 21.64 -2.56 -9.33
C PRO A 140 22.24 -3.97 -9.27
N PHE A 141 21.45 -5.03 -9.47
CA PHE A 141 21.87 -6.42 -9.33
C PHE A 141 22.16 -7.14 -10.66
N ILE A 142 21.81 -6.54 -11.80
CA ILE A 142 22.05 -7.11 -13.13
C ILE A 142 23.34 -6.57 -13.74
N SER A 143 23.96 -7.42 -14.55
CA SER A 143 25.10 -7.05 -15.40
C SER A 143 24.66 -6.62 -16.81
N GLU A 144 23.56 -7.22 -17.30
CA GLU A 144 23.00 -6.97 -18.63
C GLU A 144 21.48 -6.78 -18.51
N ALA A 145 20.99 -5.66 -19.03
CA ALA A 145 19.56 -5.37 -19.10
C ALA A 145 18.88 -6.23 -20.17
N LEU A 146 17.55 -6.39 -20.04
CA LEU A 146 16.74 -7.10 -21.04
C LEU A 146 17.26 -8.52 -21.34
N SER A 147 17.65 -9.25 -20.31
CA SER A 147 18.19 -10.62 -20.40
C SER A 147 17.35 -11.60 -19.56
N PRO A 148 17.44 -12.92 -19.79
CA PRO A 148 16.79 -13.90 -18.93
C PRO A 148 17.16 -13.76 -17.44
N GLU A 149 18.44 -13.44 -17.14
CA GLU A 149 18.90 -13.15 -15.78
C GLU A 149 18.22 -11.90 -15.20
N ALA A 150 18.10 -10.86 -16.02
CA ALA A 150 17.41 -9.63 -15.58
C ALA A 150 15.93 -9.88 -15.27
N ALA A 151 15.25 -10.74 -16.01
CA ALA A 151 13.86 -11.11 -15.75
C ALA A 151 13.70 -11.89 -14.44
N GLU A 152 14.60 -12.84 -14.13
CA GLU A 152 14.63 -13.58 -12.87
C GLU A 152 14.84 -12.64 -11.68
N ILE A 153 15.83 -11.75 -11.78
CA ILE A 153 16.13 -10.78 -10.73
C ILE A 153 14.99 -9.76 -10.57
N ALA A 154 14.36 -9.34 -11.65
CA ALA A 154 13.20 -8.44 -11.61
C ALA A 154 12.04 -9.03 -10.81
N MET A 155 11.71 -10.30 -11.04
CA MET A 155 10.67 -10.99 -10.28
C MET A 155 11.06 -11.16 -8.81
N ARG A 156 12.32 -11.47 -8.52
CA ARG A 156 12.86 -11.60 -7.15
C ARG A 156 12.72 -10.29 -6.35
N ILE A 157 13.06 -9.16 -6.97
CA ILE A 157 12.93 -7.83 -6.38
C ILE A 157 11.44 -7.49 -6.15
N THR A 158 10.60 -7.71 -7.15
CA THR A 158 9.16 -7.48 -7.05
C THR A 158 8.56 -8.27 -5.88
N LEU A 159 8.92 -9.54 -5.75
CA LEU A 159 8.45 -10.37 -4.63
C LEU A 159 9.01 -9.92 -3.27
N LEU A 160 10.19 -9.30 -3.21
CA LEU A 160 10.70 -8.67 -1.98
C LEU A 160 9.76 -7.56 -1.52
N HIS A 161 9.33 -6.70 -2.43
CA HIS A 161 8.51 -5.54 -2.11
C HIS A 161 7.07 -5.88 -1.71
N TRP A 162 6.52 -7.01 -2.20
CA TRP A 162 5.11 -7.41 -2.02
C TRP A 162 4.92 -8.65 -1.14
N GLY A 163 6.00 -9.31 -0.72
CA GLY A 163 5.98 -10.56 0.02
C GLY A 163 5.96 -10.39 1.54
N LEU A 164 6.89 -11.04 2.22
CA LEU A 164 6.90 -11.15 3.69
C LEU A 164 7.07 -9.81 4.42
N HIS A 165 7.79 -8.85 3.85
CA HIS A 165 8.13 -7.59 4.51
C HIS A 165 6.92 -6.71 4.82
N PRO A 166 6.05 -6.34 3.86
CA PRO A 166 4.82 -5.59 4.15
C PRO A 166 3.94 -6.31 5.17
N TRP A 167 3.81 -7.61 5.04
CA TRP A 167 2.97 -8.38 5.95
C TRP A 167 3.56 -8.48 7.36
N ALA A 168 4.87 -8.47 7.52
CA ALA A 168 5.52 -8.37 8.83
C ALA A 168 5.20 -7.03 9.53
N ILE A 169 5.19 -5.92 8.80
CA ILE A 169 4.77 -4.61 9.32
C ILE A 169 3.31 -4.71 9.82
N TYR A 170 2.41 -5.25 8.99
CA TYR A 170 0.99 -5.37 9.33
C TYR A 170 0.73 -6.35 10.47
N VAL A 171 1.52 -7.44 10.56
CA VAL A 171 1.49 -8.37 11.70
C VAL A 171 1.78 -7.63 13.00
N ILE A 172 2.83 -6.81 13.07
CA ILE A 172 3.19 -6.11 14.30
C ILE A 172 2.08 -5.16 14.76
N VAL A 173 1.58 -4.34 13.83
CA VAL A 173 0.54 -3.36 14.16
C VAL A 173 -0.76 -4.08 14.52
N GLY A 174 -1.24 -5.00 13.69
CA GLY A 174 -2.48 -5.73 13.91
C GLY A 174 -2.44 -6.61 15.17
N LEU A 175 -1.33 -7.32 15.40
CA LEU A 175 -1.14 -8.14 16.59
C LEU A 175 -1.14 -7.30 17.88
N SER A 176 -0.40 -6.19 17.88
CA SER A 176 -0.38 -5.27 19.03
C SER A 176 -1.77 -4.75 19.33
N LEU A 177 -2.49 -4.28 18.32
CA LEU A 177 -3.85 -3.78 18.48
C LEU A 177 -4.81 -4.86 18.98
N ALA A 178 -4.79 -6.07 18.39
CA ALA A 178 -5.64 -7.17 18.80
C ALA A 178 -5.34 -7.63 20.24
N TYR A 179 -4.05 -7.76 20.59
CA TYR A 179 -3.63 -8.16 21.92
C TYR A 179 -4.10 -7.15 22.99
N PHE A 180 -3.83 -5.87 22.78
CA PHE A 180 -4.23 -4.87 23.77
C PHE A 180 -5.74 -4.65 23.80
N ALA A 181 -6.44 -4.72 22.68
CA ALA A 181 -7.89 -4.54 22.65
C ALA A 181 -8.65 -5.75 23.23
N TYR A 182 -8.32 -6.95 22.80
CA TYR A 182 -9.12 -8.12 23.16
C TYR A 182 -8.65 -8.82 24.42
N ARG A 183 -7.32 -8.99 24.61
CA ARG A 183 -6.81 -9.63 25.82
C ARG A 183 -6.67 -8.68 27.00
N LYS A 184 -6.19 -7.44 26.77
CA LYS A 184 -6.02 -6.44 27.85
C LYS A 184 -7.23 -5.52 28.01
N LYS A 185 -8.28 -5.70 27.17
CA LYS A 185 -9.55 -4.94 27.24
C LYS A 185 -9.34 -3.42 27.14
N LEU A 186 -8.34 -2.97 26.40
CA LEU A 186 -8.06 -1.56 26.07
C LEU A 186 -8.83 -1.14 24.80
N PRO A 187 -8.88 0.15 24.46
CA PRO A 187 -9.46 0.61 23.20
C PRO A 187 -8.77 -0.01 21.98
N LEU A 188 -9.51 -0.29 20.91
CA LEU A 188 -8.94 -0.66 19.61
C LEU A 188 -8.40 0.60 18.91
N ALA A 189 -7.27 1.10 19.40
CA ALA A 189 -6.61 2.31 18.93
C ALA A 189 -5.10 2.20 19.15
N THR A 190 -4.31 2.91 18.34
CA THR A 190 -2.85 2.80 18.33
C THR A 190 -2.23 3.12 19.68
N ARG A 191 -2.79 4.10 20.41
CA ARG A 191 -2.37 4.48 21.77
C ARG A 191 -2.33 3.31 22.75
N SER A 192 -3.18 2.30 22.58
CA SER A 192 -3.29 1.17 23.51
C SER A 192 -2.03 0.33 23.58
N ALA A 193 -1.25 0.28 22.51
CA ALA A 193 0.03 -0.42 22.47
C ALA A 193 1.11 0.24 23.36
N LEU A 194 0.93 1.49 23.74
CA LEU A 194 1.82 2.23 24.65
C LEU A 194 1.48 2.01 26.14
N TYR A 195 0.35 1.39 26.44
CA TYR A 195 -0.11 1.22 27.82
C TYR A 195 0.92 0.58 28.77
N PRO A 196 1.67 -0.46 28.38
CA PRO A 196 2.69 -1.03 29.24
C PRO A 196 3.83 -0.08 29.63
N LEU A 197 4.01 1.00 28.87
CA LEU A 197 5.10 1.97 29.04
C LEU A 197 4.66 3.18 29.87
N ILE A 198 3.48 3.71 29.60
CA ILE A 198 3.02 4.99 30.13
C ILE A 198 1.70 4.91 30.91
N GLY A 199 1.11 3.71 31.05
CA GLY A 199 -0.14 3.49 31.77
C GLY A 199 -1.27 4.38 31.24
N ASP A 200 -2.08 4.94 32.17
CA ASP A 200 -3.23 5.78 31.82
C ASP A 200 -2.89 7.09 31.11
N LYS A 201 -1.61 7.47 31.01
CA LYS A 201 -1.18 8.61 30.17
C LYS A 201 -1.50 8.44 28.70
N ILE A 202 -1.86 7.21 28.24
CA ILE A 202 -2.39 6.97 26.89
C ILE A 202 -3.68 7.76 26.62
N TYR A 203 -4.42 8.18 27.64
CA TYR A 203 -5.64 8.99 27.50
C TYR A 203 -5.37 10.49 27.42
N GLY A 204 -4.11 10.90 27.62
CA GLY A 204 -3.66 12.29 27.56
C GLY A 204 -3.01 12.67 26.22
N PRO A 205 -2.26 13.78 26.18
CA PRO A 205 -1.66 14.34 24.95
C PRO A 205 -0.79 13.36 24.17
N ILE A 206 0.00 12.50 24.87
CA ILE A 206 0.86 11.51 24.21
C ILE A 206 0.02 10.54 23.36
N GLY A 207 -1.05 9.98 23.94
CA GLY A 207 -1.95 9.09 23.21
C GLY A 207 -2.69 9.81 22.08
N HIS A 208 -3.07 11.08 22.28
CA HIS A 208 -3.67 11.89 21.22
C HIS A 208 -2.72 12.10 20.05
N THR A 209 -1.46 12.43 20.31
CA THR A 209 -0.43 12.58 19.28
C THR A 209 -0.23 11.28 18.48
N VAL A 210 -0.14 10.15 19.17
CA VAL A 210 0.04 8.84 18.52
C VAL A 210 -1.13 8.50 17.59
N ASP A 211 -2.36 8.71 18.05
CA ASP A 211 -3.53 8.43 17.21
C ASP A 211 -3.69 9.46 16.07
N ILE A 212 -3.32 10.72 16.27
CA ILE A 212 -3.28 11.72 15.18
C ILE A 212 -2.26 11.31 14.11
N LEU A 213 -1.06 10.86 14.52
CA LEU A 213 -0.06 10.34 13.58
C LEU A 213 -0.56 9.09 12.84
N ALA A 214 -1.33 8.22 13.50
CA ALA A 214 -1.98 7.09 12.85
C ALA A 214 -3.04 7.52 11.83
N VAL A 215 -3.81 8.58 12.11
CA VAL A 215 -4.74 9.19 11.14
C VAL A 215 -3.98 9.71 9.92
N PHE A 216 -2.87 10.44 10.11
CA PHE A 216 -2.07 10.95 9.00
C PHE A 216 -1.45 9.81 8.18
N GLY A 217 -0.84 8.82 8.83
CA GLY A 217 -0.35 7.63 8.15
C GLY A 217 -1.45 6.99 7.29
N THR A 218 -2.64 6.77 7.87
CA THR A 218 -3.79 6.21 7.14
C THR A 218 -4.18 7.07 5.93
N VAL A 219 -4.35 8.38 6.10
CA VAL A 219 -4.80 9.27 5.02
C VAL A 219 -3.75 9.37 3.89
N PHE A 220 -2.48 9.56 4.22
CA PHE A 220 -1.43 9.68 3.19
C PHE A 220 -1.08 8.35 2.53
N GLY A 221 -1.03 7.25 3.30
CA GLY A 221 -0.83 5.91 2.75
C GLY A 221 -1.97 5.49 1.82
N LEU A 222 -3.22 5.81 2.20
CA LEU A 222 -4.39 5.60 1.35
C LEU A 222 -4.36 6.51 0.11
N ALA A 223 -4.09 7.81 0.28
CA ALA A 223 -4.06 8.76 -0.82
C ALA A 223 -3.08 8.34 -1.93
N THR A 224 -1.95 7.70 -1.55
CA THR A 224 -1.03 7.09 -2.51
C THR A 224 -1.73 6.01 -3.34
N SER A 225 -2.42 5.07 -2.69
CA SER A 225 -3.19 4.03 -3.39
C SER A 225 -4.29 4.61 -4.27
N LEU A 226 -5.04 5.59 -3.76
CA LEU A 226 -6.11 6.24 -4.52
C LEU A 226 -5.59 6.98 -5.74
N GLY A 227 -4.46 7.69 -5.60
CA GLY A 227 -3.81 8.39 -6.70
C GLY A 227 -3.34 7.45 -7.80
N LEU A 228 -2.68 6.34 -7.43
CA LEU A 228 -2.32 5.27 -8.38
C LEU A 228 -3.56 4.71 -9.10
N GLY A 229 -4.67 4.51 -8.36
CA GLY A 229 -5.93 4.04 -8.94
C GLY A 229 -6.51 4.99 -9.96
N VAL A 230 -6.47 6.31 -9.71
CA VAL A 230 -6.96 7.32 -10.64
C VAL A 230 -6.15 7.31 -11.95
N GLN A 231 -4.83 7.28 -11.84
CA GLN A 231 -3.94 7.19 -13.01
C GLN A 231 -4.19 5.90 -13.81
N GLN A 232 -4.36 4.76 -13.12
CA GLN A 232 -4.65 3.48 -13.76
C GLN A 232 -6.03 3.45 -14.42
N MET A 233 -7.05 4.09 -13.81
CA MET A 233 -8.37 4.22 -14.41
C MET A 233 -8.35 5.13 -15.64
N ASP A 234 -7.61 6.24 -15.62
CA ASP A 234 -7.46 7.13 -16.77
C ASP A 234 -6.84 6.39 -17.95
N ALA A 235 -5.73 5.67 -17.72
CA ALA A 235 -5.11 4.85 -18.76
C ALA A 235 -6.05 3.75 -19.28
N GLY A 236 -6.83 3.10 -18.41
CA GLY A 236 -7.78 2.07 -18.80
C GLY A 236 -8.97 2.59 -19.60
N LEU A 237 -9.53 3.70 -19.19
CA LEU A 237 -10.61 4.37 -19.93
C LEU A 237 -10.11 4.88 -21.29
N ALA A 238 -8.91 5.45 -21.33
CA ALA A 238 -8.27 5.88 -22.57
C ALA A 238 -8.09 4.73 -23.56
N HIS A 239 -7.60 3.57 -23.07
CA HIS A 239 -7.45 2.36 -23.88
C HIS A 239 -8.80 1.85 -24.41
N LEU A 240 -9.87 1.87 -23.58
CA LEU A 240 -11.19 1.35 -23.96
C LEU A 240 -11.98 2.29 -24.88
N PHE A 241 -11.84 3.60 -24.72
CA PHE A 241 -12.61 4.61 -25.43
C PHE A 241 -11.80 5.43 -26.44
N SER A 242 -10.53 5.05 -26.65
CA SER A 242 -9.63 5.63 -27.66
C SER A 242 -9.45 7.14 -27.54
N TYR A 243 -9.28 7.65 -26.30
CA TYR A 243 -8.82 9.02 -26.07
C TYR A 243 -7.38 9.05 -25.54
N GLU A 244 -6.76 10.22 -25.54
CA GLU A 244 -5.40 10.38 -25.01
C GLU A 244 -5.46 10.51 -23.49
N SER A 245 -4.85 9.55 -22.74
CA SER A 245 -4.75 9.63 -21.29
C SER A 245 -3.83 10.78 -20.85
N TYR A 246 -4.02 11.25 -19.61
CA TYR A 246 -3.12 12.24 -19.01
C TYR A 246 -1.64 11.82 -19.09
N ALA A 247 -1.35 10.56 -18.82
CA ALA A 247 0.01 10.01 -18.86
C ALA A 247 0.63 10.11 -20.25
N VAL A 248 -0.11 9.78 -21.31
CA VAL A 248 0.36 9.89 -22.70
C VAL A 248 0.56 11.34 -23.10
N ALA A 249 -0.39 12.21 -22.77
CA ALA A 249 -0.29 13.64 -23.03
C ALA A 249 0.90 14.27 -22.29
N GLU A 250 1.17 13.87 -21.05
CA GLU A 250 2.30 14.35 -20.25
C GLU A 250 3.63 13.90 -20.85
N ALA A 251 3.74 12.63 -21.25
CA ALA A 251 4.94 12.11 -21.90
C ALA A 251 5.23 12.82 -23.23
N ALA A 252 4.21 13.05 -24.06
CA ALA A 252 4.32 13.78 -25.33
C ALA A 252 4.75 15.24 -25.12
N ALA A 253 4.13 15.95 -24.18
CA ALA A 253 4.48 17.34 -23.84
C ALA A 253 5.93 17.45 -23.35
N LYS A 254 6.38 16.52 -22.50
CA LYS A 254 7.77 16.46 -22.01
C LYS A 254 8.75 16.19 -23.15
N GLN A 255 8.46 15.23 -24.03
CA GLN A 255 9.34 14.90 -25.15
C GLN A 255 9.45 16.08 -26.12
N THR A 256 8.33 16.71 -26.48
CA THR A 256 8.32 17.92 -27.32
C THR A 256 9.18 19.02 -26.72
N HIS A 257 9.05 19.28 -25.41
CA HIS A 257 9.86 20.30 -24.73
C HIS A 257 11.36 19.97 -24.75
N ILE A 258 11.72 18.69 -24.54
CA ILE A 258 13.13 18.26 -24.63
C ILE A 258 13.67 18.51 -26.03
N ASP A 259 12.93 18.12 -27.09
CA ASP A 259 13.37 18.22 -28.48
C ASP A 259 13.46 19.66 -28.96
N GLU A 260 12.57 20.55 -28.51
CA GLU A 260 12.53 21.94 -28.95
C GLU A 260 13.44 22.87 -28.15
N GLN A 261 13.53 22.68 -26.83
CA GLN A 261 14.17 23.64 -25.93
C GLN A 261 15.44 23.13 -25.26
N CYS A 262 15.49 21.85 -24.88
CA CYS A 262 16.60 21.32 -24.10
C CYS A 262 17.74 20.73 -24.96
N ILE A 263 17.45 20.30 -26.19
CA ILE A 263 18.45 19.65 -27.07
C ILE A 263 19.61 20.57 -27.42
N GLN A 264 19.39 21.88 -27.45
CA GLN A 264 20.41 22.88 -27.78
C GLN A 264 21.38 23.17 -26.62
N LEU A 265 21.08 22.72 -25.42
CA LEU A 265 21.93 22.90 -24.25
C LEU A 265 23.15 21.94 -24.35
N THR A 266 24.33 22.43 -24.00
CA THR A 266 25.57 21.63 -24.06
C THR A 266 25.93 20.99 -22.72
N ASN A 267 25.41 21.53 -21.64
CA ASN A 267 25.68 21.07 -20.27
C ASN A 267 24.61 20.05 -19.85
N GLU A 268 25.02 18.84 -19.48
CA GLU A 268 24.11 17.76 -19.05
C GLU A 268 23.27 18.12 -17.80
N ALA A 269 23.83 18.90 -16.86
CA ALA A 269 23.07 19.37 -15.70
C ALA A 269 21.96 20.36 -16.09
N GLU A 270 22.23 21.24 -17.06
CA GLU A 270 21.24 22.18 -17.61
C GLU A 270 20.19 21.46 -18.43
N LYS A 271 20.56 20.44 -19.22
CA LYS A 271 19.60 19.59 -19.93
C LYS A 271 18.65 18.88 -18.97
N MET A 272 19.21 18.29 -17.90
CA MET A 272 18.38 17.61 -16.89
C MET A 272 17.46 18.58 -16.14
N ALA A 273 17.91 19.80 -15.87
CA ALA A 273 17.07 20.83 -15.27
C ALA A 273 15.96 21.27 -16.24
N CYS A 274 16.30 21.56 -17.49
CA CYS A 274 15.38 21.92 -18.55
C CYS A 274 14.30 20.83 -18.74
N ALA A 275 14.66 19.55 -18.81
CA ALA A 275 13.74 18.45 -18.98
C ALA A 275 12.72 18.26 -17.85
N LYS A 276 12.87 18.98 -16.73
CA LYS A 276 11.91 18.98 -15.62
C LYS A 276 10.88 20.11 -15.70
N GLU A 277 11.14 21.13 -16.50
CA GLU A 277 10.33 22.37 -16.60
C GLU A 277 9.51 22.41 -17.89
N TYR A 278 8.73 21.38 -18.17
CA TYR A 278 7.85 21.31 -19.35
C TYR A 278 6.42 21.75 -19.01
N PRO A 279 5.65 22.26 -19.99
CA PRO A 279 4.24 22.63 -19.80
C PRO A 279 3.40 21.36 -19.60
N LYS A 280 2.91 21.16 -18.38
CA LYS A 280 2.07 20.00 -18.05
C LYS A 280 0.70 20.09 -18.74
N PRO A 281 0.16 18.98 -19.25
CA PRO A 281 -1.20 18.95 -19.79
C PRO A 281 -2.24 19.22 -18.70
N SER A 282 -3.46 19.54 -19.13
CA SER A 282 -4.55 19.76 -18.19
C SER A 282 -4.96 18.48 -17.48
N PRO A 283 -4.99 18.43 -16.13
CA PRO A 283 -5.33 17.22 -15.37
C PRO A 283 -6.84 16.98 -15.27
N ILE A 284 -7.65 17.46 -16.23
CA ILE A 284 -9.12 17.40 -16.18
C ILE A 284 -9.62 15.97 -16.07
N SER A 285 -9.05 15.01 -16.82
CA SER A 285 -9.45 13.59 -16.76
C SER A 285 -9.23 13.02 -15.37
N LEU A 286 -8.04 13.22 -14.78
CA LEU A 286 -7.72 12.77 -13.44
C LEU A 286 -8.64 13.40 -12.38
N VAL A 287 -8.88 14.70 -12.48
CA VAL A 287 -9.78 15.42 -11.56
C VAL A 287 -11.22 14.91 -11.69
N ALA A 288 -11.71 14.70 -12.90
CA ALA A 288 -13.04 14.15 -13.12
C ALA A 288 -13.19 12.74 -12.53
N ILE A 289 -12.24 11.85 -12.79
CA ILE A 289 -12.25 10.48 -12.27
C ILE A 289 -12.24 10.50 -10.75
N ILE A 290 -11.31 11.23 -10.11
CA ILE A 290 -11.19 11.23 -8.64
C ILE A 290 -12.44 11.81 -7.98
N VAL A 291 -13.03 12.85 -8.53
CA VAL A 291 -14.28 13.44 -7.99
C VAL A 291 -15.43 12.43 -8.08
N ILE A 292 -15.63 11.80 -9.25
CA ILE A 292 -16.71 10.83 -9.44
C ILE A 292 -16.55 9.65 -8.49
N VAL A 293 -15.36 9.03 -8.43
CA VAL A 293 -15.15 7.83 -7.63
C VAL A 293 -15.18 8.14 -6.13
N THR A 294 -14.67 9.32 -5.71
CA THR A 294 -14.76 9.79 -4.31
C THR A 294 -16.22 10.04 -3.89
N LEU A 295 -17.04 10.60 -4.76
CA LEU A 295 -18.48 10.79 -4.47
C LEU A 295 -19.19 9.44 -4.33
N ILE A 296 -18.90 8.47 -5.20
CA ILE A 296 -19.47 7.11 -5.11
C ILE A 296 -19.01 6.43 -3.81
N ALA A 297 -17.72 6.51 -3.46
CA ALA A 297 -17.18 5.96 -2.22
C ALA A 297 -17.85 6.63 -0.99
N THR A 298 -17.94 7.95 -0.99
CA THR A 298 -18.60 8.68 0.11
C THR A 298 -20.08 8.30 0.24
N ALA A 299 -20.80 8.15 -0.87
CA ALA A 299 -22.18 7.69 -0.86
C ALA A 299 -22.30 6.25 -0.31
N SER A 300 -21.35 5.37 -0.65
CA SER A 300 -21.27 4.01 -0.14
C SER A 300 -21.11 3.98 1.38
N VAL A 301 -20.12 4.71 1.92
CA VAL A 301 -19.86 4.75 3.38
C VAL A 301 -21.01 5.36 4.19
N VAL A 302 -21.77 6.27 3.58
CA VAL A 302 -22.95 6.90 4.22
C VAL A 302 -24.17 5.98 4.21
N SER A 303 -24.39 5.22 3.12
CA SER A 303 -25.56 4.34 2.96
C SER A 303 -25.60 3.16 3.93
N GLY A 304 -24.50 2.86 4.59
CA GLY A 304 -24.39 1.86 5.66
C GLY A 304 -23.45 0.69 5.34
N ILE A 305 -22.60 0.42 6.31
CA ILE A 305 -21.42 -0.46 6.25
C ILE A 305 -21.75 -1.93 5.90
N GLY A 306 -22.97 -2.39 6.20
CA GLY A 306 -23.26 -3.83 6.18
C GLY A 306 -23.48 -4.44 4.80
N ARG A 307 -24.03 -3.71 3.83
CA ARG A 307 -24.41 -4.26 2.51
C ARG A 307 -23.51 -3.80 1.38
N GLY A 308 -23.21 -2.51 1.26
CA GLY A 308 -22.44 -1.95 0.15
C GLY A 308 -21.01 -2.49 0.12
N VAL A 309 -20.27 -2.34 1.21
CA VAL A 309 -18.88 -2.80 1.34
C VAL A 309 -18.78 -4.33 1.10
N ARG A 310 -19.70 -5.12 1.67
CA ARG A 310 -19.69 -6.58 1.49
C ARG A 310 -19.92 -7.00 0.03
N ILE A 311 -20.87 -6.37 -0.65
CA ILE A 311 -21.18 -6.70 -2.06
C ILE A 311 -19.98 -6.33 -2.94
N LEU A 312 -19.43 -5.14 -2.78
CA LEU A 312 -18.26 -4.69 -3.54
C LEU A 312 -17.02 -5.57 -3.28
N SER A 313 -16.79 -6.00 -2.04
CA SER A 313 -15.68 -6.92 -1.71
C SER A 313 -15.84 -8.28 -2.40
N ILE A 314 -17.07 -8.82 -2.50
CA ILE A 314 -17.33 -10.06 -3.22
C ILE A 314 -17.11 -9.87 -4.73
N ILE A 315 -17.53 -8.74 -5.29
CA ILE A 315 -17.28 -8.38 -6.70
C ILE A 315 -15.78 -8.29 -6.94
N ASN A 316 -15.03 -7.57 -6.10
CA ASN A 316 -13.58 -7.44 -6.20
C ASN A 316 -12.90 -8.82 -6.22
N LEU A 317 -13.27 -9.70 -5.30
CA LEU A 317 -12.74 -11.06 -5.26
C LEU A 317 -13.05 -11.82 -6.56
N GLY A 318 -14.28 -11.73 -7.05
CA GLY A 318 -14.71 -12.37 -8.29
C GLY A 318 -13.95 -11.87 -9.52
N LEU A 319 -13.81 -10.54 -9.67
CA LEU A 319 -13.05 -9.92 -10.76
C LEU A 319 -11.55 -10.25 -10.69
N SER A 320 -10.98 -10.29 -9.48
CA SER A 320 -9.57 -10.68 -9.27
C SER A 320 -9.31 -12.11 -9.69
N ILE A 321 -10.17 -13.05 -9.28
CA ILE A 321 -10.07 -14.46 -9.67
C ILE A 321 -10.25 -14.59 -11.18
N MET A 322 -11.17 -13.84 -11.79
CA MET A 322 -11.39 -13.85 -13.24
C MET A 322 -10.14 -13.41 -14.00
N LEU A 323 -9.46 -12.35 -13.56
CA LEU A 323 -8.20 -11.91 -14.18
C LEU A 323 -7.08 -12.93 -13.98
N LEU A 324 -6.94 -13.55 -12.80
CA LEU A 324 -5.96 -14.62 -12.58
C LEU A 324 -6.20 -15.81 -13.51
N ILE A 325 -7.45 -16.23 -13.67
CA ILE A 325 -7.84 -17.30 -14.61
C ILE A 325 -7.55 -16.87 -16.05
N PHE A 326 -7.82 -15.62 -16.41
CA PHE A 326 -7.50 -15.08 -17.73
C PHE A 326 -6.00 -15.22 -18.03
N PHE A 327 -5.12 -14.70 -17.17
CA PHE A 327 -3.67 -14.81 -17.39
C PHE A 327 -3.20 -16.26 -17.41
N LEU A 328 -3.78 -17.14 -16.61
CA LEU A 328 -3.42 -18.54 -16.58
C LEU A 328 -3.82 -19.29 -17.86
N LEU A 329 -5.03 -19.04 -18.40
CA LEU A 329 -5.59 -19.81 -19.53
C LEU A 329 -5.19 -19.22 -20.89
N TRP A 330 -5.10 -17.91 -21.02
CA TRP A 330 -4.76 -17.23 -22.27
C TRP A 330 -3.29 -16.73 -22.32
N GLY A 331 -2.60 -16.75 -21.19
CA GLY A 331 -1.16 -16.50 -21.12
C GLY A 331 -0.34 -17.78 -21.40
N PRO A 332 0.98 -17.70 -21.24
CA PRO A 332 1.89 -18.83 -21.44
C PRO A 332 1.85 -19.80 -20.24
N THR A 333 0.76 -20.53 -20.06
CA THR A 333 0.44 -21.38 -18.89
C THR A 333 1.63 -22.19 -18.38
N ARG A 334 2.31 -22.93 -19.28
CA ARG A 334 3.47 -23.76 -18.89
C ARG A 334 4.61 -22.93 -18.30
N TYR A 335 4.90 -21.78 -18.90
CA TYR A 335 5.91 -20.86 -18.40
C TYR A 335 5.51 -20.30 -17.03
N LEU A 336 4.26 -19.87 -16.87
CA LEU A 336 3.75 -19.30 -15.62
C LEU A 336 3.80 -20.30 -14.46
N LEU A 337 3.45 -21.57 -14.70
CA LEU A 337 3.52 -22.61 -13.67
C LEU A 337 4.97 -22.95 -13.29
N ASN A 338 5.87 -23.02 -14.26
CA ASN A 338 7.31 -23.21 -13.99
C ASN A 338 7.87 -22.00 -13.22
N SER A 339 7.56 -20.78 -13.68
CA SER A 339 8.00 -19.55 -13.04
C SER A 339 7.46 -19.41 -11.62
N LEU A 340 6.24 -19.88 -11.34
CA LEU A 340 5.68 -19.86 -9.97
C LEU A 340 6.54 -20.66 -8.99
N VAL A 341 6.99 -21.85 -9.40
CA VAL A 341 7.87 -22.68 -8.58
C VAL A 341 9.24 -22.03 -8.42
N GLN A 342 9.85 -21.60 -9.53
CA GLN A 342 11.19 -20.99 -9.53
C GLN A 342 11.20 -19.68 -8.75
N ASN A 343 10.31 -18.72 -9.05
CA ASN A 343 10.22 -17.43 -8.37
C ASN A 343 10.03 -17.59 -6.86
N THR A 344 9.25 -18.60 -6.42
CA THR A 344 9.08 -18.88 -4.99
C THR A 344 10.41 -19.31 -4.35
N GLY A 345 11.17 -20.20 -5.00
CA GLY A 345 12.48 -20.65 -4.51
C GLY A 345 13.49 -19.51 -4.46
N ASP A 346 13.61 -18.74 -5.54
CA ASP A 346 14.52 -17.61 -5.68
C ASP A 346 14.24 -16.51 -4.67
N TYR A 347 12.96 -16.20 -4.46
CA TYR A 347 12.54 -15.24 -3.45
C TYR A 347 12.93 -15.70 -2.03
N LEU A 348 12.61 -16.95 -1.66
CA LEU A 348 12.91 -17.47 -0.34
C LEU A 348 14.43 -17.55 -0.08
N ALA A 349 15.23 -17.87 -1.09
CA ALA A 349 16.69 -17.88 -1.00
C ALA A 349 17.27 -16.46 -0.82
N ALA A 350 16.66 -15.46 -1.44
CA ALA A 350 17.17 -14.10 -1.45
C ALA A 350 16.60 -13.20 -0.34
N VAL A 351 15.55 -13.61 0.36
CA VAL A 351 14.82 -12.74 1.31
C VAL A 351 15.72 -12.17 2.39
N ILE A 352 16.65 -12.96 2.97
CA ILE A 352 17.53 -12.49 4.04
C ILE A 352 18.57 -11.49 3.53
N PRO A 353 19.41 -11.79 2.50
CA PRO A 353 20.38 -10.83 2.01
C PRO A 353 19.74 -9.55 1.48
N LEU A 354 18.62 -9.62 0.77
CA LEU A 354 17.92 -8.44 0.26
C LEU A 354 17.27 -7.60 1.37
N SER A 355 16.84 -8.22 2.48
CA SER A 355 16.31 -7.50 3.65
C SER A 355 17.30 -6.50 4.26
N LEU A 356 18.59 -6.77 4.13
CA LEU A 356 19.68 -6.00 4.76
C LEU A 356 20.55 -5.25 3.74
N TRP A 357 20.19 -5.29 2.46
CA TRP A 357 20.94 -4.60 1.42
C TRP A 357 20.63 -3.09 1.45
N THR A 358 21.68 -2.24 1.44
CA THR A 358 21.60 -0.78 1.63
C THR A 358 22.25 0.03 0.51
N ASP A 359 22.61 -0.57 -0.62
CA ASP A 359 23.26 0.08 -1.78
C ASP A 359 24.53 0.88 -1.43
N THR A 360 25.17 0.58 -0.31
CA THR A 360 26.27 1.37 0.28
C THR A 360 27.48 1.52 -0.64
N TYR A 361 27.79 0.51 -1.46
CA TYR A 361 29.00 0.49 -2.27
C TYR A 361 28.84 1.11 -3.65
N LYS A 362 27.63 1.10 -4.20
CA LYS A 362 27.35 1.65 -5.54
C LYS A 362 26.67 3.02 -5.48
N ASP A 363 25.87 3.26 -4.44
CA ASP A 363 25.07 4.49 -4.20
C ASP A 363 24.32 4.94 -5.46
N THR A 364 23.59 3.99 -6.07
CA THR A 364 22.90 4.22 -7.33
C THR A 364 21.65 5.09 -7.19
N GLY A 365 21.19 5.33 -5.96
CA GLY A 365 19.92 5.98 -5.66
C GLY A 365 18.68 5.11 -5.92
N TRP A 366 18.84 3.91 -6.51
CA TRP A 366 17.74 3.02 -6.83
C TRP A 366 16.94 2.61 -5.60
N GLN A 367 17.62 2.30 -4.49
CA GLN A 367 16.98 1.85 -3.27
C GLN A 367 16.00 2.87 -2.69
N SER A 368 16.33 4.15 -2.75
CA SER A 368 15.47 5.23 -2.26
C SER A 368 14.20 5.41 -3.09
N GLY A 369 14.29 5.21 -4.40
CA GLY A 369 13.14 5.27 -5.30
C GLY A 369 12.22 4.05 -5.24
N TRP A 370 12.74 2.91 -4.81
CA TRP A 370 12.01 1.62 -4.81
C TRP A 370 11.80 1.05 -3.41
N THR A 371 12.79 0.38 -2.85
CA THR A 371 12.62 -0.35 -1.58
C THR A 371 12.20 0.56 -0.44
N THR A 372 12.82 1.75 -0.31
CA THR A 372 12.49 2.71 0.75
C THR A 372 11.10 3.30 0.56
N PHE A 373 10.71 3.59 -0.67
CA PHE A 373 9.34 4.00 -0.98
C PHE A 373 8.32 2.93 -0.56
N TYR A 374 8.53 1.66 -0.95
CA TYR A 374 7.63 0.57 -0.57
C TYR A 374 7.53 0.41 0.94
N TRP A 375 8.67 0.39 1.65
CA TRP A 375 8.67 0.29 3.12
C TRP A 375 7.92 1.44 3.77
N ALA A 376 8.15 2.64 3.29
CA ALA A 376 7.45 3.82 3.77
C ALA A 376 5.93 3.75 3.49
N TRP A 377 5.53 3.35 2.29
CA TRP A 377 4.12 3.19 1.95
C TRP A 377 3.43 2.18 2.86
N TRP A 378 4.04 1.01 3.06
CA TRP A 378 3.50 -0.01 3.95
C TRP A 378 3.44 0.44 5.41
N ILE A 379 4.45 1.15 5.90
CA ILE A 379 4.45 1.73 7.26
C ILE A 379 3.33 2.78 7.40
N ALA A 380 3.21 3.69 6.46
CA ALA A 380 2.16 4.71 6.47
C ALA A 380 0.75 4.09 6.46
N TRP A 381 0.55 3.04 5.67
CA TRP A 381 -0.74 2.35 5.53
C TRP A 381 -1.05 1.38 6.69
N SER A 382 -0.05 1.01 7.47
CA SER A 382 -0.19 -0.02 8.51
C SER A 382 -1.20 0.27 9.62
N PRO A 383 -1.52 1.51 10.04
CA PRO A 383 -2.60 1.74 11.01
C PRO A 383 -3.96 1.26 10.50
N PHE A 384 -4.26 1.54 9.24
CA PHE A 384 -5.48 1.10 8.56
C PHE A 384 -5.57 -0.42 8.49
N VAL A 385 -4.56 -1.05 7.87
CA VAL A 385 -4.53 -2.51 7.68
C VAL A 385 -4.48 -3.23 9.02
N GLY A 386 -3.70 -2.72 9.98
CA GLY A 386 -3.57 -3.30 11.32
C GLY A 386 -4.88 -3.31 12.11
N ILE A 387 -5.66 -2.22 12.08
CA ILE A 387 -6.98 -2.18 12.72
C ILE A 387 -7.93 -3.18 12.07
N PHE A 388 -7.94 -3.24 10.73
CA PHE A 388 -8.78 -4.18 10.01
C PHE A 388 -8.44 -5.64 10.38
N ILE A 389 -7.15 -6.01 10.30
CA ILE A 389 -6.69 -7.37 10.62
C ILE A 389 -6.97 -7.71 12.09
N ALA A 390 -6.76 -6.77 13.01
CA ALA A 390 -7.07 -6.97 14.42
C ALA A 390 -8.55 -7.32 14.62
N ARG A 391 -9.47 -6.61 13.97
CA ARG A 391 -10.93 -6.83 14.10
C ARG A 391 -11.36 -8.22 13.68
N ILE A 392 -10.79 -8.75 12.60
CA ILE A 392 -11.18 -10.07 12.07
C ILE A 392 -10.46 -11.24 12.75
N SER A 393 -9.54 -10.96 13.68
CA SER A 393 -8.65 -11.99 14.27
C SER A 393 -8.90 -12.26 15.74
N ARG A 394 -9.99 -11.73 16.31
CA ARG A 394 -10.38 -11.96 17.70
C ARG A 394 -10.51 -13.46 17.99
N GLY A 395 -9.99 -13.91 19.13
CA GLY A 395 -10.03 -15.31 19.58
C GLY A 395 -8.98 -16.23 18.95
N ARG A 396 -8.14 -15.77 18.01
CA ARG A 396 -7.02 -16.54 17.47
C ARG A 396 -5.82 -16.55 18.39
N THR A 397 -4.95 -17.55 18.28
CA THR A 397 -3.64 -17.53 18.93
C THR A 397 -2.68 -16.61 18.17
N ILE A 398 -1.64 -16.11 18.84
CA ILE A 398 -0.59 -15.30 18.22
C ILE A 398 0.04 -16.06 17.04
N ARG A 399 0.28 -17.37 17.18
CA ARG A 399 0.85 -18.21 16.12
C ARG A 399 -0.07 -18.31 14.91
N GLU A 400 -1.37 -18.58 15.12
CA GLU A 400 -2.36 -18.60 14.04
C GLU A 400 -2.44 -17.27 13.34
N PHE A 401 -2.43 -16.17 14.12
CA PHE A 401 -2.46 -14.82 13.58
C PHE A 401 -1.26 -14.55 12.67
N ILE A 402 -0.04 -14.85 13.16
CA ILE A 402 1.18 -14.61 12.37
C ILE A 402 1.18 -15.48 11.10
N LEU A 403 0.89 -16.77 11.20
CA LEU A 403 0.86 -17.66 10.04
C LEU A 403 -0.14 -17.20 8.99
N GLY A 404 -1.36 -16.86 9.42
CA GLY A 404 -2.40 -16.40 8.48
C GLY A 404 -2.06 -15.08 7.82
N VAL A 405 -1.67 -14.07 8.61
CA VAL A 405 -1.42 -12.71 8.10
C VAL A 405 -0.10 -12.63 7.30
N LEU A 406 0.93 -13.37 7.69
CA LEU A 406 2.22 -13.34 7.00
C LEU A 406 2.22 -14.17 5.72
N LEU A 407 1.68 -15.41 5.77
CA LEU A 407 1.87 -16.37 4.67
C LEU A 407 0.76 -16.33 3.61
N ILE A 408 -0.51 -16.18 4.00
CA ILE A 408 -1.61 -16.27 3.03
C ILE A 408 -1.55 -15.15 1.99
N PRO A 409 -1.46 -13.87 2.38
CA PRO A 409 -1.35 -12.80 1.40
C PRO A 409 -0.03 -12.81 0.62
N THR A 410 1.09 -13.24 1.25
CA THR A 410 2.37 -13.43 0.55
C THR A 410 2.24 -14.48 -0.56
N ALA A 411 1.65 -15.63 -0.27
CA ALA A 411 1.43 -16.67 -1.28
C ALA A 411 0.55 -16.17 -2.44
N LEU A 412 -0.49 -15.40 -2.12
CA LEU A 412 -1.34 -14.79 -3.14
C LEU A 412 -0.61 -13.75 -3.98
N ALA A 413 0.25 -12.93 -3.37
CA ALA A 413 1.08 -11.97 -4.08
C ALA A 413 2.06 -12.68 -5.03
N ILE A 414 2.68 -13.80 -4.61
CA ILE A 414 3.54 -14.61 -5.47
C ILE A 414 2.78 -15.12 -6.69
N VAL A 415 1.58 -15.67 -6.51
CA VAL A 415 0.73 -16.13 -7.64
C VAL A 415 0.37 -14.98 -8.56
N TRP A 416 -0.13 -13.88 -8.00
CA TRP A 416 -0.58 -12.70 -8.75
C TRP A 416 0.55 -12.10 -9.60
N LEU A 417 1.66 -11.78 -8.95
CA LEU A 417 2.80 -11.13 -9.62
C LEU A 417 3.45 -12.05 -10.66
N THR A 418 3.51 -13.36 -10.39
CA THR A 418 4.03 -14.33 -11.37
C THR A 418 3.11 -14.41 -12.59
N PHE A 419 1.78 -14.39 -12.41
CA PHE A 419 0.89 -14.51 -13.57
C PHE A 419 0.85 -13.22 -14.39
N PHE A 420 0.73 -12.08 -13.76
CA PHE A 420 0.71 -10.79 -14.45
C PHE A 420 2.09 -10.40 -15.00
N GLY A 421 3.06 -10.24 -14.11
CA GLY A 421 4.43 -9.83 -14.45
C GLY A 421 5.14 -10.87 -15.30
N GLY A 422 4.95 -12.16 -14.98
CA GLY A 422 5.52 -13.26 -15.76
C GLY A 422 4.99 -13.33 -17.19
N THR A 423 3.71 -13.02 -17.42
CA THR A 423 3.18 -12.94 -18.80
C THR A 423 3.85 -11.82 -19.59
N ALA A 424 3.99 -10.63 -19.00
CA ALA A 424 4.64 -9.50 -19.65
C ALA A 424 6.13 -9.78 -19.95
N LEU A 425 6.84 -10.35 -18.97
CA LEU A 425 8.24 -10.78 -19.15
C LEU A 425 8.36 -11.86 -20.23
N HIS A 426 7.44 -12.82 -20.28
CA HIS A 426 7.45 -13.84 -21.34
C HIS A 426 7.28 -13.21 -22.72
N ILE A 427 6.35 -12.28 -22.88
CA ILE A 427 6.12 -11.59 -24.16
C ILE A 427 7.39 -10.86 -24.59
N GLU A 428 8.08 -10.15 -23.69
CA GLU A 428 9.30 -9.41 -24.01
C GLU A 428 10.52 -10.32 -24.23
N LEU A 429 10.67 -11.41 -23.46
CA LEU A 429 11.80 -12.34 -23.57
C LEU A 429 11.78 -13.18 -24.86
N PHE A 430 10.60 -13.57 -25.31
CA PHE A 430 10.45 -14.49 -26.44
C PHE A 430 9.95 -13.79 -27.71
N HIS A 431 9.98 -12.44 -27.72
CA HIS A 431 9.66 -11.67 -28.90
C HIS A 431 10.68 -11.93 -30.02
N THR A 432 10.18 -12.07 -31.25
CA THR A 432 11.00 -12.29 -32.43
C THR A 432 10.58 -11.34 -33.54
N VAL A 433 11.54 -10.94 -34.37
CA VAL A 433 11.33 -10.14 -35.59
C VAL A 433 11.95 -10.84 -36.79
N THR A 434 11.44 -10.55 -37.98
CA THR A 434 12.08 -11.01 -39.22
C THR A 434 13.04 -9.92 -39.70
N ASN A 435 14.33 -10.26 -39.82
CA ASN A 435 15.34 -9.33 -40.29
C ASN A 435 15.25 -9.11 -41.84
N GLU A 436 16.05 -8.20 -42.36
CA GLU A 436 16.06 -7.87 -43.79
C GLU A 436 16.45 -9.08 -44.68
N ALA A 437 17.13 -10.08 -44.14
CA ALA A 437 17.47 -11.32 -44.84
C ALA A 437 16.31 -12.36 -44.80
N GLY A 438 15.19 -12.04 -44.15
CA GLY A 438 14.03 -12.95 -44.01
C GLY A 438 14.20 -14.00 -42.92
N GLU A 439 15.19 -13.85 -42.01
CA GLU A 439 15.42 -14.76 -40.89
C GLU A 439 14.70 -14.27 -39.63
N VAL A 440 14.12 -15.21 -38.87
CA VAL A 440 13.50 -14.93 -37.59
C VAL A 440 14.59 -14.82 -36.50
N VAL A 441 14.75 -13.64 -35.92
CA VAL A 441 15.75 -13.36 -34.89
C VAL A 441 15.08 -12.92 -33.59
N ALA A 442 15.74 -13.22 -32.48
CA ALA A 442 15.25 -12.77 -31.16
C ALA A 442 15.35 -11.24 -31.04
N ALA A 443 14.31 -10.62 -30.53
CA ALA A 443 14.20 -9.16 -30.31
C ALA A 443 13.74 -8.87 -28.89
N ILE A 444 14.53 -9.33 -27.90
CA ILE A 444 14.23 -9.21 -26.47
C ILE A 444 14.03 -7.74 -26.08
N GLY A 445 12.97 -7.44 -25.34
CA GLY A 445 12.66 -6.08 -24.90
C GLY A 445 12.03 -5.18 -25.97
N GLN A 446 11.63 -5.72 -27.12
CA GLN A 446 11.10 -4.96 -28.26
C GLN A 446 9.62 -5.30 -28.58
N ALA A 447 8.95 -6.05 -27.74
CA ALA A 447 7.52 -6.36 -27.93
C ALA A 447 6.60 -5.14 -27.71
N GLY A 448 7.09 -4.10 -27.02
CA GLY A 448 6.41 -2.81 -26.80
C GLY A 448 5.97 -2.55 -25.36
N ILE A 449 5.99 -3.55 -24.47
CA ILE A 449 5.64 -3.36 -23.05
C ILE A 449 6.76 -2.59 -22.33
N VAL A 450 8.02 -2.90 -22.64
CA VAL A 450 9.21 -2.17 -22.16
C VAL A 450 9.12 -0.69 -22.52
N GLU A 451 8.75 -0.38 -23.75
CA GLU A 451 8.60 1.00 -24.22
C GLU A 451 7.41 1.70 -23.55
N ALA A 452 6.29 1.02 -23.41
CA ALA A 452 5.14 1.54 -22.70
C ALA A 452 5.49 1.95 -21.26
N VAL A 453 6.22 1.11 -20.51
CA VAL A 453 6.67 1.40 -19.15
C VAL A 453 7.67 2.57 -19.09
N LYS A 454 8.51 2.74 -20.10
CA LYS A 454 9.41 3.91 -20.21
C LYS A 454 8.65 5.22 -20.37
N ASN A 455 7.58 5.18 -21.16
CA ASN A 455 6.74 6.36 -21.39
C ASN A 455 5.89 6.66 -20.17
N ASP A 456 5.14 5.70 -19.66
CA ASP A 456 4.41 5.78 -18.42
C ASP A 456 4.06 4.38 -17.87
N VAL A 457 4.28 4.18 -16.57
CA VAL A 457 4.06 2.90 -15.90
C VAL A 457 2.59 2.45 -15.92
N THR A 458 1.63 3.36 -16.06
CA THR A 458 0.19 3.06 -16.11
C THR A 458 -0.23 2.31 -17.37
N LEU A 459 0.56 2.42 -18.43
CA LEU A 459 0.30 1.77 -19.71
C LEU A 459 0.63 0.27 -19.67
N ALA A 460 1.48 -0.16 -18.74
CA ALA A 460 2.03 -1.52 -18.68
C ALA A 460 0.95 -2.61 -18.75
N LEU A 461 -0.12 -2.49 -17.97
CA LEU A 461 -1.18 -3.48 -17.88
C LEU A 461 -1.98 -3.59 -19.19
N TYR A 462 -2.38 -2.47 -19.76
CA TYR A 462 -3.22 -2.44 -20.97
C TYR A 462 -2.42 -2.82 -22.22
N THR A 463 -1.17 -2.39 -22.33
CA THR A 463 -0.28 -2.83 -23.39
C THR A 463 -0.03 -4.34 -23.32
N THR A 464 0.09 -4.91 -22.10
CA THR A 464 0.22 -6.36 -21.96
C THR A 464 -1.02 -7.09 -22.48
N PHE A 465 -2.24 -6.64 -22.14
CA PHE A 465 -3.46 -7.22 -22.69
C PHE A 465 -3.50 -7.15 -24.21
N GLU A 466 -3.08 -6.03 -24.80
CA GLU A 466 -3.00 -5.86 -26.24
C GLU A 466 -2.01 -6.85 -26.87
N LYS A 467 -0.80 -6.96 -26.30
CA LYS A 467 0.26 -7.84 -26.80
C LYS A 467 0.02 -9.33 -26.59
N MET A 468 -0.93 -9.72 -25.75
CA MET A 468 -1.40 -11.11 -25.68
C MET A 468 -2.17 -11.54 -26.92
N ASP A 469 -2.66 -10.60 -27.73
CA ASP A 469 -3.31 -10.79 -29.04
C ASP A 469 -4.40 -11.88 -29.05
N VAL A 470 -5.26 -11.85 -28.01
CA VAL A 470 -6.39 -12.78 -27.91
C VAL A 470 -7.73 -12.15 -28.36
N GLY A 471 -7.65 -11.18 -29.25
CA GLY A 471 -8.78 -10.50 -29.87
C GLY A 471 -9.66 -9.77 -28.86
N ILE A 472 -10.97 -9.88 -29.00
CA ILE A 472 -11.93 -9.17 -28.15
C ILE A 472 -11.79 -9.53 -26.66
N ILE A 473 -11.22 -10.69 -26.32
CA ILE A 473 -11.02 -11.11 -24.93
C ILE A 473 -10.03 -10.17 -24.21
N SER A 474 -9.00 -9.65 -24.91
CA SER A 474 -8.10 -8.63 -24.37
C SER A 474 -8.86 -7.34 -23.95
N THR A 475 -9.80 -6.89 -24.77
CA THR A 475 -10.63 -5.72 -24.47
C THR A 475 -11.53 -5.96 -23.25
N PHE A 476 -12.12 -7.16 -23.14
CA PHE A 476 -12.90 -7.53 -21.95
C PHE A 476 -12.02 -7.57 -20.69
N ALA A 477 -10.81 -8.13 -20.78
CA ALA A 477 -9.87 -8.16 -19.66
C ALA A 477 -9.46 -6.75 -19.23
N SER A 478 -9.22 -5.83 -20.18
CA SER A 478 -8.94 -4.41 -19.92
C SER A 478 -10.12 -3.74 -19.20
N GLY A 479 -11.36 -4.00 -19.64
CA GLY A 479 -12.57 -3.50 -18.99
C GLY A 479 -12.72 -4.02 -17.56
N ILE A 480 -12.52 -5.33 -17.35
CA ILE A 480 -12.55 -5.95 -16.01
C ILE A 480 -11.49 -5.34 -15.10
N ALA A 481 -10.27 -5.15 -15.58
CA ALA A 481 -9.19 -4.55 -14.80
C ALA A 481 -9.50 -3.09 -14.40
N THR A 482 -10.04 -2.29 -15.31
CA THR A 482 -10.45 -0.90 -15.05
C THR A 482 -11.57 -0.83 -14.01
N ILE A 483 -12.60 -1.69 -14.12
CA ILE A 483 -13.68 -1.79 -13.13
C ILE A 483 -13.14 -2.27 -11.78
N LEU A 484 -12.22 -3.23 -11.77
CA LEU A 484 -11.61 -3.75 -10.56
C LEU A 484 -10.85 -2.65 -9.81
N VAL A 485 -10.08 -1.81 -10.50
CA VAL A 485 -9.38 -0.66 -9.90
C VAL A 485 -10.38 0.33 -9.30
N ALA A 486 -11.47 0.65 -10.02
CA ALA A 486 -12.52 1.54 -9.51
C ALA A 486 -13.21 0.98 -8.26
N THR A 487 -13.55 -0.30 -8.25
CA THR A 487 -14.20 -0.94 -7.11
C THR A 487 -13.24 -1.14 -5.92
N TYR A 488 -11.94 -1.36 -6.17
CA TYR A 488 -10.91 -1.31 -5.12
C TYR A 488 -10.75 0.10 -4.53
N PHE A 489 -10.82 1.15 -5.35
CA PHE A 489 -10.82 2.52 -4.85
C PHE A 489 -11.96 2.75 -3.86
N ILE A 490 -13.19 2.40 -4.25
CA ILE A 490 -14.39 2.59 -3.42
C ILE A 490 -14.26 1.81 -2.09
N THR A 491 -13.90 0.53 -2.14
CA THR A 491 -13.80 -0.31 -0.93
C THR A 491 -12.65 0.11 -0.01
N SER A 492 -11.55 0.60 -0.55
CA SER A 492 -10.42 1.10 0.24
C SER A 492 -10.77 2.41 0.94
N SER A 493 -11.38 3.37 0.23
CA SER A 493 -11.83 4.64 0.80
C SER A 493 -12.91 4.45 1.87
N ASP A 494 -13.93 3.60 1.60
CA ASP A 494 -14.96 3.26 2.60
C ASP A 494 -14.35 2.75 3.90
N SER A 495 -13.46 1.77 3.77
CA SER A 495 -12.84 1.11 4.92
C SER A 495 -11.90 2.05 5.68
N ALA A 496 -11.14 2.89 4.96
CA ALA A 496 -10.22 3.84 5.59
C ALA A 496 -10.96 4.97 6.31
N THR A 497 -12.00 5.52 5.70
CA THR A 497 -12.89 6.49 6.35
C THR A 497 -13.40 5.98 7.70
N LEU A 498 -13.80 4.70 7.76
CA LEU A 498 -14.24 4.08 9.00
C LEU A 498 -13.10 3.92 10.01
N VAL A 499 -11.93 3.53 9.56
CA VAL A 499 -10.74 3.38 10.43
C VAL A 499 -10.33 4.74 11.00
N VAL A 500 -10.24 5.79 10.20
CA VAL A 500 -9.95 7.15 10.66
C VAL A 500 -10.97 7.58 11.74
N CYS A 501 -12.26 7.40 11.48
CA CYS A 501 -13.30 7.72 12.44
C CYS A 501 -13.21 6.85 13.70
N THR A 502 -12.83 5.58 13.60
CA THR A 502 -12.63 4.67 14.75
C THR A 502 -11.45 5.14 15.61
N ILE A 503 -10.34 5.56 15.00
CA ILE A 503 -9.19 6.13 15.71
C ILE A 503 -9.62 7.41 16.48
N LEU A 504 -10.30 8.33 15.80
CA LEU A 504 -10.75 9.60 16.35
C LEU A 504 -11.82 9.44 17.45
N SER A 505 -12.55 8.33 17.43
CA SER A 505 -13.50 7.94 18.47
C SER A 505 -12.90 7.06 19.58
N ILE A 506 -11.59 6.88 19.60
CA ILE A 506 -10.88 6.02 20.57
C ILE A 506 -11.50 4.60 20.58
N GLY A 507 -11.61 3.97 19.41
CA GLY A 507 -12.10 2.61 19.23
C GLY A 507 -13.62 2.43 19.24
N HIS A 508 -14.42 3.46 18.96
CA HIS A 508 -15.88 3.31 18.79
C HIS A 508 -16.25 2.99 17.35
N GLU A 509 -17.21 2.10 17.16
CA GLU A 509 -17.50 1.50 15.85
C GLU A 509 -18.53 2.26 14.99
N GLU A 510 -19.30 3.20 15.57
CA GLU A 510 -20.35 3.93 14.85
C GLU A 510 -20.09 5.45 14.84
N PRO A 511 -19.22 5.94 13.95
CA PRO A 511 -18.97 7.37 13.81
C PRO A 511 -20.15 8.10 13.16
N PRO A 512 -20.39 9.40 13.51
CA PRO A 512 -21.45 10.21 12.91
C PRO A 512 -21.28 10.35 11.39
N ILE A 513 -22.41 10.41 10.65
CA ILE A 513 -22.44 10.49 9.18
C ILE A 513 -21.62 11.67 8.65
N PHE A 514 -21.72 12.85 9.29
CA PHE A 514 -20.98 14.04 8.84
C PHE A 514 -19.46 13.79 8.80
N HIS A 515 -18.91 13.11 9.78
CA HIS A 515 -17.48 12.78 9.82
C HIS A 515 -17.09 11.77 8.75
N ARG A 516 -17.98 10.82 8.43
CA ARG A 516 -17.75 9.89 7.28
C ARG A 516 -17.69 10.66 5.98
N VAL A 517 -18.58 11.64 5.77
CA VAL A 517 -18.58 12.51 4.57
C VAL A 517 -17.31 13.35 4.53
N PHE A 518 -16.93 14.00 5.64
CA PHE A 518 -15.74 14.84 5.68
C PHE A 518 -14.46 14.04 5.35
N TRP A 519 -14.27 12.88 5.96
CA TRP A 519 -13.08 12.07 5.75
C TRP A 519 -13.08 11.41 4.38
N GLY A 520 -14.21 10.89 3.89
CA GLY A 520 -14.30 10.33 2.54
C GLY A 520 -13.97 11.34 1.44
N ILE A 521 -14.50 12.56 1.54
CA ILE A 521 -14.13 13.65 0.62
C ILE A 521 -12.69 14.10 0.84
N GLY A 522 -12.23 14.18 2.11
CA GLY A 522 -10.88 14.60 2.47
C GLY A 522 -9.80 13.68 1.91
N GLU A 523 -10.00 12.37 1.95
CA GLU A 523 -9.08 11.36 1.38
C GLU A 523 -8.93 11.54 -0.13
N GLY A 524 -10.05 11.70 -0.84
CA GLY A 524 -10.05 12.00 -2.27
C GLY A 524 -9.40 13.35 -2.60
N ALA A 525 -9.65 14.38 -1.79
CA ALA A 525 -9.02 15.70 -1.96
C ALA A 525 -7.50 15.64 -1.77
N VAL A 526 -7.00 14.91 -0.76
CA VAL A 526 -5.55 14.72 -0.55
C VAL A 526 -4.93 14.00 -1.75
N ALA A 527 -5.55 12.91 -2.22
CA ALA A 527 -5.07 12.18 -3.39
C ALA A 527 -5.07 13.05 -4.66
N GLY A 528 -6.14 13.84 -4.88
CA GLY A 528 -6.25 14.75 -6.01
C GLY A 528 -5.20 15.85 -6.00
N VAL A 529 -4.95 16.46 -4.84
CA VAL A 529 -3.90 17.47 -4.69
C VAL A 529 -2.53 16.88 -4.96
N LEU A 530 -2.21 15.70 -4.43
CA LEU A 530 -0.94 15.03 -4.70
C LEU A 530 -0.74 14.72 -6.19
N LEU A 531 -1.81 14.27 -6.87
CA LEU A 531 -1.77 14.03 -8.32
C LEU A 531 -1.45 15.32 -9.10
N ILE A 532 -2.09 16.43 -8.76
CA ILE A 532 -1.87 17.72 -9.43
C ILE A 532 -0.49 18.28 -9.13
N MET A 533 0.02 18.09 -7.91
CA MET A 533 1.32 18.58 -7.48
C MET A 533 2.49 17.92 -8.26
N GLY A 534 2.47 16.62 -8.44
CA GLY A 534 3.59 15.92 -9.06
C GLY A 534 3.31 14.44 -9.35
N GLY A 535 2.04 14.07 -9.48
CA GLY A 535 1.65 12.71 -9.88
C GLY A 535 2.25 11.63 -8.96
N LEU A 536 2.82 10.60 -9.55
CA LEU A 536 3.45 9.49 -8.84
C LEU A 536 4.53 9.95 -7.84
N GLN A 537 5.36 10.92 -8.23
CA GLN A 537 6.44 11.41 -7.38
C GLN A 537 5.91 12.07 -6.10
N ALA A 538 4.85 12.88 -6.18
CA ALA A 538 4.23 13.50 -5.01
C ALA A 538 3.57 12.45 -4.09
N LEU A 539 2.95 11.41 -4.66
CA LEU A 539 2.37 10.29 -3.91
C LEU A 539 3.46 9.53 -3.12
N GLN A 540 4.60 9.25 -3.76
CA GLN A 540 5.74 8.61 -3.10
C GLN A 540 6.32 9.48 -1.98
N THR A 541 6.47 10.78 -2.23
CA THR A 541 6.97 11.75 -1.26
C THR A 541 6.09 11.84 -0.03
N ALA A 542 4.78 11.87 -0.21
CA ALA A 542 3.82 11.89 0.88
C ALA A 542 3.92 10.63 1.76
N SER A 543 4.05 9.44 1.14
CA SER A 543 4.23 8.18 1.86
C SER A 543 5.51 8.18 2.70
N ILE A 544 6.66 8.57 2.12
CA ILE A 544 7.95 8.56 2.82
C ILE A 544 7.93 9.53 4.01
N THR A 545 7.35 10.71 3.83
CA THR A 545 7.28 11.72 4.88
C THR A 545 6.35 11.29 6.03
N ALA A 546 5.17 10.76 5.72
CA ALA A 546 4.20 10.33 6.72
C ALA A 546 4.65 9.06 7.48
N ALA A 547 5.42 8.18 6.84
CA ALA A 547 5.87 6.93 7.43
C ALA A 547 6.89 7.12 8.55
N LEU A 548 7.77 8.12 8.45
CA LEU A 548 8.88 8.29 9.39
C LEU A 548 8.42 8.37 10.85
N PRO A 549 7.53 9.29 11.26
CA PRO A 549 7.09 9.36 12.65
C PRO A 549 6.33 8.10 13.07
N PHE A 550 5.60 7.46 12.17
CA PHE A 550 4.85 6.25 12.49
C PHE A 550 5.76 5.02 12.65
N SER A 551 6.89 4.95 11.96
CA SER A 551 7.87 3.87 12.12
C SER A 551 8.42 3.81 13.56
N PHE A 552 8.68 4.96 14.18
CA PHE A 552 9.07 5.02 15.60
C PHE A 552 7.96 4.52 16.52
N ILE A 553 6.69 4.82 16.20
CA ILE A 553 5.55 4.31 16.96
C ILE A 553 5.51 2.78 16.87
N ILE A 554 5.73 2.17 15.70
CA ILE A 554 5.74 0.72 15.54
C ILE A 554 6.86 0.07 16.38
N LEU A 555 8.07 0.67 16.42
CA LEU A 555 9.15 0.19 17.29
C LEU A 555 8.76 0.23 18.78
N VAL A 556 8.08 1.29 19.21
CA VAL A 556 7.56 1.41 20.57
C VAL A 556 6.44 0.38 20.82
N MET A 557 5.59 0.07 19.81
CA MET A 557 4.58 -0.99 19.89
C MET A 557 5.23 -2.36 20.09
N VAL A 558 6.31 -2.68 19.37
CA VAL A 558 7.09 -3.91 19.55
C VAL A 558 7.59 -4.03 20.99
N TYR A 559 8.19 -2.97 21.51
CA TYR A 559 8.70 -2.96 22.88
C TYR A 559 7.58 -3.12 23.91
N GLY A 560 6.46 -2.38 23.74
CA GLY A 560 5.27 -2.47 24.59
C GLY A 560 4.65 -3.87 24.58
N LEU A 561 4.51 -4.47 23.40
CA LEU A 561 4.00 -5.83 23.22
C LEU A 561 4.91 -6.83 23.95
N MET A 562 6.22 -6.74 23.76
CA MET A 562 7.17 -7.65 24.41
C MET A 562 7.16 -7.53 25.94
N LYS A 563 7.06 -6.31 26.45
CA LYS A 563 6.93 -6.08 27.90
C LYS A 563 5.67 -6.75 28.44
N ALA A 564 4.53 -6.55 27.78
CA ALA A 564 3.25 -7.12 28.20
C ALA A 564 3.23 -8.67 28.08
N LEU A 565 3.84 -9.23 27.04
CA LEU A 565 3.95 -10.69 26.85
C LEU A 565 4.83 -11.35 27.92
N ARG A 566 5.90 -10.68 28.39
CA ARG A 566 6.75 -11.18 29.48
C ARG A 566 6.01 -11.24 30.82
N GLU A 567 5.08 -10.32 31.04
CA GLU A 567 4.25 -10.26 32.26
C GLU A 567 3.07 -11.25 32.21
N GLU A 568 2.78 -11.83 31.04
CA GLU A 568 1.69 -12.79 30.88
C GLU A 568 2.01 -14.09 31.61
N LYS A 569 1.15 -14.48 32.58
CA LYS A 569 1.22 -15.80 33.18
C LYS A 569 0.86 -16.84 32.13
N MET A 570 1.83 -17.61 31.71
CA MET A 570 1.56 -18.72 30.82
C MET A 570 0.80 -19.80 31.58
N VAL A 571 -0.40 -20.08 31.11
CA VAL A 571 -1.06 -21.34 31.48
C VAL A 571 -0.25 -22.43 30.80
N ILE A 572 0.59 -23.11 31.60
CA ILE A 572 1.25 -24.33 31.17
C ILE A 572 0.13 -25.36 31.14
N ASN A 573 -0.54 -25.53 30.02
CA ASN A 573 -1.33 -26.71 29.77
C ASN A 573 -0.32 -27.85 29.56
N GLY A 574 -0.14 -28.61 30.62
CA GLY A 574 0.64 -29.84 30.64
C GLY A 574 0.01 -30.92 29.75
#